data_2e6d07db5dc381c08360d76f2109b140
#
_entry.id   2e6d07db5dc381c08360d76f2109b140
#
_cell.length_a   1.000
_cell.length_b   1.000
_cell.length_c   1.000
_cell.angle_alpha   90.00
_cell.angle_beta   90.00
_cell.angle_gamma   90.00
#
_symmetry.space_group_name_H-M   'P 1'
#
loop_
_entity.id
_entity.type
_entity.pdbx_description
1 polymer ?
#
loop_
_entity_poly.entity_id
_entity_poly.type
_entity_poly.pdbx_seq_one_letter_code
_entity_poly.pdbx_strand_id
1 'polypeptide(L)'
;MAKKPSYRRLLAKAKRAANPAAAKINKTKKLKAQAKKMSNKMTEPERVFSEMMNEIEVEFETQKVISNKIYDFYIPSKNMIVEVDGDYWHANPLIYEGKELNKIQTRNVKNDKFKDVLAVGNGFELERVWEYDLKNNYEEQKKRFKKLLK
;
A
#
# COMPACT_ATOMS: atom_id res chain seq x y z
N MET A 1 12.48 7.75 32.64
CA MET A 1 13.85 7.29 32.33
C MET A 1 13.84 6.44 31.06
N ALA A 2 14.55 6.83 30.01
CA ALA A 2 14.68 6.04 28.77
C ALA A 2 15.57 4.81 29.02
N LYS A 3 15.07 3.60 28.70
CA LYS A 3 15.85 2.37 28.84
C LYS A 3 17.07 2.42 27.92
N LYS A 4 18.28 2.21 28.45
CA LYS A 4 19.51 2.08 27.65
C LYS A 4 19.36 0.97 26.63
N PRO A 5 19.74 1.17 25.35
CA PRO A 5 19.67 0.15 24.33
C PRO A 5 20.57 -1.03 24.69
N SER A 6 20.09 -2.27 24.48
CA SER A 6 20.89 -3.47 24.74
C SER A 6 22.14 -3.53 23.85
N TYR A 7 23.21 -4.17 24.33
CA TYR A 7 24.44 -4.37 23.56
C TYR A 7 24.20 -4.94 22.16
N ARG A 8 23.27 -5.90 22.01
CA ARG A 8 22.84 -6.43 20.71
C ARG A 8 22.32 -5.35 19.76
N ARG A 9 21.53 -4.37 20.26
CA ARG A 9 21.04 -3.24 19.45
C ARG A 9 22.14 -2.29 19.01
N LEU A 10 23.12 -2.03 19.90
CA LEU A 10 24.28 -1.19 19.59
C LEU A 10 25.18 -1.85 18.54
N LEU A 11 25.44 -3.14 18.67
CA LEU A 11 26.22 -3.92 17.70
C LEU A 11 25.55 -3.98 16.33
N ALA A 12 24.21 -4.18 16.27
CA ALA A 12 23.45 -4.16 15.04
C ALA A 12 23.46 -2.79 14.36
N LYS A 13 23.41 -1.70 15.16
CA LYS A 13 23.52 -0.33 14.65
C LYS A 13 24.90 -0.06 14.06
N ALA A 14 25.96 -0.50 14.75
CA ALA A 14 27.35 -0.37 14.29
C ALA A 14 27.59 -1.16 12.98
N LYS A 15 27.11 -2.41 12.88
CA LYS A 15 27.20 -3.22 11.65
C LYS A 15 26.46 -2.58 10.46
N ARG A 16 25.30 -1.95 10.70
CA ARG A 16 24.56 -1.21 9.65
C ARG A 16 25.28 0.05 9.20
N ALA A 17 25.90 0.78 10.12
CA ALA A 17 26.71 1.96 9.82
C ALA A 17 27.98 1.59 9.03
N ALA A 18 28.57 0.43 9.32
CA ALA A 18 29.77 -0.07 8.64
C ALA A 18 29.50 -0.57 7.20
N ASN A 19 28.26 -0.98 6.88
CA ASN A 19 27.92 -1.43 5.52
C ASN A 19 26.47 -1.03 5.15
N PRO A 20 26.27 0.22 4.72
CA PRO A 20 24.94 0.74 4.35
C PRO A 20 24.32 0.04 3.14
N ALA A 21 25.13 -0.43 2.19
CA ALA A 21 24.63 -1.16 1.01
C ALA A 21 24.04 -2.51 1.40
N ALA A 22 24.72 -3.29 2.25
CA ALA A 22 24.20 -4.56 2.78
C ALA A 22 22.92 -4.35 3.62
N ALA A 23 22.86 -3.26 4.40
CA ALA A 23 21.67 -2.90 5.17
C ALA A 23 20.47 -2.59 4.27
N LYS A 24 20.68 -1.89 3.14
CA LYS A 24 19.65 -1.59 2.14
C LYS A 24 19.15 -2.87 1.46
N ILE A 25 20.05 -3.77 1.05
CA ILE A 25 19.71 -5.07 0.44
C ILE A 25 18.89 -5.93 1.39
N ASN A 26 19.28 -6.02 2.67
CA ASN A 26 18.56 -6.80 3.67
C ASN A 26 17.17 -6.24 3.95
N LYS A 27 17.00 -4.91 3.96
CA LYS A 27 15.70 -4.25 4.11
C LYS A 27 14.78 -4.59 2.94
N THR A 28 15.29 -4.53 1.71
CA THR A 28 14.53 -4.87 0.49
C THR A 28 14.10 -6.34 0.49
N LYS A 29 15.00 -7.28 0.85
CA LYS A 29 14.66 -8.71 0.99
C LYS A 29 13.56 -8.94 2.01
N LYS A 30 13.61 -8.25 3.16
CA LYS A 30 12.59 -8.34 4.21
C LYS A 30 11.22 -7.83 3.72
N LEU A 31 11.20 -6.72 3.00
CA LEU A 31 9.97 -6.15 2.42
C LEU A 31 9.37 -7.09 1.37
N LYS A 32 10.18 -7.66 0.48
CA LYS A 32 9.71 -8.65 -0.51
C LYS A 32 9.12 -9.91 0.16
N ALA A 33 9.76 -10.40 1.23
CA ALA A 33 9.24 -11.53 1.99
C ALA A 33 7.91 -11.19 2.71
N GLN A 34 7.77 -9.97 3.22
CA GLN A 34 6.54 -9.46 3.81
C GLN A 34 5.44 -9.35 2.74
N ALA A 35 5.73 -8.75 1.59
CA ALA A 35 4.80 -8.62 0.47
C ALA A 35 4.27 -10.00 0.02
N LYS A 36 5.14 -11.01 -0.11
CA LYS A 36 4.74 -12.39 -0.43
C LYS A 36 3.79 -13.00 0.61
N LYS A 37 4.00 -12.71 1.91
CA LYS A 37 3.09 -13.17 2.97
C LYS A 37 1.74 -12.46 2.90
N MET A 38 1.72 -11.17 2.59
CA MET A 38 0.50 -10.37 2.47
C MET A 38 -0.31 -10.77 1.24
N SER A 39 0.33 -11.08 0.12
CA SER A 39 -0.32 -11.57 -1.11
C SER A 39 -1.20 -12.80 -0.89
N ASN A 40 -0.85 -13.63 0.12
CA ASN A 40 -1.65 -14.81 0.49
C ASN A 40 -2.78 -14.51 1.48
N LYS A 41 -2.95 -13.25 1.90
CA LYS A 41 -3.92 -12.80 2.92
C LYS A 41 -4.55 -11.48 2.49
N MET A 42 -5.22 -11.49 1.35
CA MET A 42 -5.99 -10.34 0.91
C MET A 42 -7.10 -10.02 1.92
N THR A 43 -7.32 -8.76 2.18
CA THR A 43 -8.52 -8.27 2.87
C THR A 43 -9.74 -8.46 1.97
N GLU A 44 -10.92 -8.39 2.54
CA GLU A 44 -12.16 -8.54 1.77
C GLU A 44 -12.27 -7.48 0.64
N PRO A 45 -12.01 -6.18 0.86
CA PRO A 45 -12.00 -5.20 -0.22
C PRO A 45 -10.97 -5.48 -1.32
N GLU A 46 -9.76 -5.92 -0.95
CA GLU A 46 -8.72 -6.31 -1.93
C GLU A 46 -9.17 -7.50 -2.77
N ARG A 47 -9.84 -8.49 -2.16
CA ARG A 47 -10.40 -9.64 -2.87
C ARG A 47 -11.45 -9.22 -3.88
N VAL A 48 -12.40 -8.35 -3.47
CA VAL A 48 -13.45 -7.82 -4.37
C VAL A 48 -12.82 -7.05 -5.53
N PHE A 49 -11.79 -6.23 -5.27
CA PHE A 49 -11.09 -5.52 -6.34
C PHE A 49 -10.37 -6.48 -7.30
N SER A 50 -9.71 -7.52 -6.79
CA SER A 50 -9.04 -8.51 -7.63
C SER A 50 -10.00 -9.27 -8.53
N GLU A 51 -11.19 -9.62 -8.01
CA GLU A 51 -12.27 -10.24 -8.80
C GLU A 51 -12.74 -9.31 -9.92
N MET A 52 -12.95 -8.02 -9.62
CA MET A 52 -13.31 -7.01 -10.61
C MET A 52 -12.27 -6.88 -11.73
N MET A 53 -10.96 -6.92 -11.40
CA MET A 53 -9.89 -6.88 -12.40
C MET A 53 -9.89 -8.13 -13.28
N ASN A 54 -10.13 -9.31 -12.71
CA ASN A 54 -10.28 -10.55 -13.46
C ASN A 54 -11.49 -10.54 -14.40
N GLU A 55 -12.63 -9.99 -13.95
CA GLU A 55 -13.84 -9.85 -14.79
C GLU A 55 -13.63 -8.94 -16.00
N ILE A 56 -12.74 -7.97 -15.90
CA ILE A 56 -12.40 -7.06 -17.01
C ILE A 56 -11.11 -7.49 -17.74
N GLU A 57 -10.60 -8.68 -17.44
CA GLU A 57 -9.46 -9.33 -18.10
C GLU A 57 -8.18 -8.48 -18.06
N VAL A 58 -7.92 -7.82 -16.91
CA VAL A 58 -6.73 -7.00 -16.69
C VAL A 58 -5.71 -7.78 -15.87
N GLU A 59 -4.50 -7.91 -16.38
CA GLU A 59 -3.37 -8.47 -15.65
C GLU A 59 -2.89 -7.51 -14.56
N PHE A 60 -2.64 -8.05 -13.36
CA PHE A 60 -2.12 -7.30 -12.22
C PHE A 60 -1.18 -8.13 -11.36
N GLU A 61 -0.31 -7.44 -10.66
CA GLU A 61 0.51 -8.01 -9.58
C GLU A 61 -0.02 -7.50 -8.24
N THR A 62 0.08 -8.31 -7.20
CA THR A 62 -0.27 -7.90 -5.84
C THR A 62 0.96 -7.58 -5.01
N GLN A 63 0.80 -6.70 -4.02
CA GLN A 63 1.82 -6.36 -3.03
C GLN A 63 3.14 -5.88 -3.67
N LYS A 64 3.05 -4.91 -4.57
CA LYS A 64 4.21 -4.30 -5.24
C LYS A 64 5.09 -3.55 -4.25
N VAL A 65 6.38 -3.85 -4.26
CA VAL A 65 7.37 -3.13 -3.45
C VAL A 65 8.00 -2.00 -4.26
N ILE A 66 7.80 -0.75 -3.82
CA ILE A 66 8.45 0.44 -4.37
C ILE A 66 9.23 1.10 -3.23
N SER A 67 10.55 1.25 -3.40
CA SER A 67 11.44 1.77 -2.36
C SER A 67 11.29 1.01 -1.02
N ASN A 68 10.66 1.63 -0.04
CA ASN A 68 10.46 1.07 1.31
C ASN A 68 8.99 0.86 1.67
N LYS A 69 8.10 0.86 0.68
CA LYS A 69 6.66 0.68 0.84
C LYS A 69 6.14 -0.49 0.01
N ILE A 70 5.04 -1.06 0.49
CA ILE A 70 4.28 -2.09 -0.21
C ILE A 70 2.96 -1.47 -0.63
N TYR A 71 2.55 -1.74 -1.86
CA TYR A 71 1.31 -1.27 -2.48
C TYR A 71 0.45 -2.45 -2.87
N ASP A 72 -0.87 -2.32 -2.78
CA ASP A 72 -1.79 -3.46 -2.89
C ASP A 72 -1.77 -4.08 -4.28
N PHE A 73 -1.90 -3.28 -5.33
CA PHE A 73 -1.96 -3.74 -6.71
C PHE A 73 -1.05 -2.92 -7.63
N TYR A 74 -0.52 -3.59 -8.64
CA TYR A 74 0.22 -2.98 -9.74
C TYR A 74 -0.31 -3.49 -11.07
N ILE A 75 -0.65 -2.60 -11.98
CA ILE A 75 -1.15 -2.90 -13.33
C ILE A 75 -0.04 -2.56 -14.33
N PRO A 76 0.71 -3.58 -14.84
CA PRO A 76 1.88 -3.36 -15.68
C PRO A 76 1.58 -2.62 -16.98
N SER A 77 0.44 -2.91 -17.62
CA SER A 77 0.05 -2.32 -18.92
C SER A 77 -0.07 -0.79 -18.89
N LYS A 78 -0.31 -0.20 -17.72
CA LYS A 78 -0.44 1.25 -17.51
C LYS A 78 0.61 1.82 -16.55
N ASN A 79 1.56 1.01 -16.09
CA ASN A 79 2.48 1.39 -15.02
C ASN A 79 1.77 2.04 -13.81
N MET A 80 0.63 1.49 -13.44
CA MET A 80 -0.29 2.05 -12.46
C MET A 80 -0.28 1.25 -11.16
N ILE A 81 -0.24 1.95 -10.04
CA ILE A 81 -0.48 1.43 -8.70
C ILE A 81 -1.94 1.65 -8.35
N VAL A 82 -2.57 0.66 -7.73
CA VAL A 82 -3.89 0.82 -7.11
C VAL A 82 -3.80 0.42 -5.65
N GLU A 83 -4.30 1.30 -4.77
CA GLU A 83 -4.46 1.06 -3.34
C GLU A 83 -5.94 0.88 -3.03
N VAL A 84 -6.27 -0.12 -2.24
CA VAL A 84 -7.63 -0.41 -1.80
C VAL A 84 -7.76 -0.02 -0.34
N ASP A 85 -8.44 1.09 -0.10
CA ASP A 85 -8.52 1.71 1.21
C ASP A 85 -9.76 1.26 1.99
N GLY A 86 -9.55 0.62 3.14
CA GLY A 86 -10.61 0.35 4.10
C GLY A 86 -11.13 1.65 4.74
N ASP A 87 -12.44 1.84 4.74
CA ASP A 87 -13.08 3.10 5.16
C ASP A 87 -12.69 3.57 6.55
N TYR A 88 -12.67 2.64 7.50
CA TYR A 88 -12.30 2.95 8.88
C TYR A 88 -10.81 3.26 9.03
N TRP A 89 -9.95 2.43 8.44
CA TRP A 89 -8.51 2.50 8.67
C TRP A 89 -7.85 3.71 8.01
N HIS A 90 -8.38 4.15 6.87
CA HIS A 90 -7.87 5.27 6.08
C HIS A 90 -8.74 6.52 6.19
N ALA A 91 -9.74 6.50 7.09
CA ALA A 91 -10.65 7.61 7.36
C ALA A 91 -11.30 8.16 6.08
N ASN A 92 -12.07 7.31 5.38
CA ASN A 92 -12.78 7.70 4.16
C ASN A 92 -13.48 9.06 4.34
N PRO A 93 -13.15 10.08 3.55
CA PRO A 93 -13.74 11.41 3.68
C PRO A 93 -15.26 11.41 3.65
N LEU A 94 -15.88 10.53 2.87
CA LEU A 94 -17.34 10.39 2.82
C LEU A 94 -17.96 10.10 4.19
N ILE A 95 -17.21 9.43 5.09
CA ILE A 95 -17.71 9.01 6.41
C ILE A 95 -17.13 9.88 7.53
N TYR A 96 -15.90 10.35 7.37
CA TYR A 96 -15.10 10.99 8.44
C TYR A 96 -14.86 12.49 8.24
N GLU A 97 -15.36 13.11 7.17
CA GLU A 97 -15.25 14.56 6.98
C GLU A 97 -15.82 15.32 8.18
N GLY A 98 -15.05 16.25 8.72
CA GLY A 98 -15.44 17.03 9.90
C GLY A 98 -15.42 16.27 11.23
N LYS A 99 -15.02 15.00 11.27
CA LYS A 99 -14.89 14.19 12.49
C LYS A 99 -13.46 14.18 13.01
N GLU A 100 -13.31 14.09 14.32
CA GLU A 100 -12.00 13.89 14.95
C GLU A 100 -11.48 12.48 14.64
N LEU A 101 -10.27 12.39 14.08
CA LEU A 101 -9.60 11.16 13.79
C LEU A 101 -8.82 10.63 15.00
N ASN A 102 -8.89 9.33 15.22
CA ASN A 102 -8.05 8.70 16.24
C ASN A 102 -6.56 8.63 15.78
N LYS A 103 -5.68 8.28 16.72
CA LYS A 103 -4.22 8.24 16.47
C LYS A 103 -3.82 7.30 15.33
N ILE A 104 -4.53 6.18 15.15
CA ILE A 104 -4.24 5.20 14.10
C ILE A 104 -4.64 5.78 12.74
N GLN A 105 -5.85 6.31 12.63
CA GLN A 105 -6.35 6.95 11.41
C GLN A 105 -5.46 8.12 10.99
N THR A 106 -5.11 9.01 11.92
CA THR A 106 -4.19 10.13 11.66
C THR A 106 -2.85 9.67 11.12
N ARG A 107 -2.27 8.60 11.69
CA ARG A 107 -1.01 8.01 11.22
C ARG A 107 -1.17 7.42 9.83
N ASN A 108 -2.26 6.69 9.57
CA ASN A 108 -2.50 6.06 8.27
C ASN A 108 -2.68 7.11 7.18
N VAL A 109 -3.49 8.14 7.38
CA VAL A 109 -3.66 9.27 6.43
C VAL A 109 -2.31 9.93 6.08
N LYS A 110 -1.42 10.13 7.06
CA LYS A 110 -0.06 10.65 6.79
C LYS A 110 0.78 9.67 5.97
N ASN A 111 0.69 8.39 6.28
CA ASN A 111 1.40 7.34 5.53
C ASN A 111 0.88 7.24 4.09
N ASP A 112 -0.43 7.36 3.89
CA ASP A 112 -1.05 7.34 2.56
C ASP A 112 -0.52 8.47 1.69
N LYS A 113 -0.53 9.72 2.20
CA LYS A 113 0.05 10.87 1.50
C LYS A 113 1.53 10.64 1.14
N PHE A 114 2.30 10.03 2.04
CA PHE A 114 3.69 9.69 1.76
C PHE A 114 3.82 8.62 0.68
N LYS A 115 2.97 7.58 0.70
CA LYS A 115 2.91 6.55 -0.34
C LYS A 115 2.57 7.16 -1.70
N ASP A 116 1.61 8.08 -1.75
CA ASP A 116 1.20 8.75 -2.99
C ASP A 116 2.37 9.51 -3.62
N VAL A 117 3.04 10.36 -2.85
CA VAL A 117 4.22 11.11 -3.31
C VAL A 117 5.34 10.17 -3.76
N LEU A 118 5.55 9.06 -3.05
CA LEU A 118 6.60 8.10 -3.37
C LEU A 118 6.30 7.33 -4.66
N ALA A 119 5.06 6.91 -4.90
CA ALA A 119 4.66 6.23 -6.12
C ALA A 119 4.80 7.15 -7.34
N VAL A 120 4.21 8.33 -7.28
CA VAL A 120 4.27 9.33 -8.37
C VAL A 120 5.71 9.78 -8.62
N GLY A 121 6.49 10.03 -7.57
CA GLY A 121 7.92 10.40 -7.68
C GLY A 121 8.81 9.31 -8.29
N ASN A 122 8.36 8.04 -8.28
CA ASN A 122 9.03 6.92 -8.96
C ASN A 122 8.44 6.64 -10.37
N GLY A 123 7.56 7.50 -10.89
CA GLY A 123 7.02 7.43 -12.24
C GLY A 123 5.81 6.52 -12.42
N PHE A 124 5.15 6.12 -11.33
CA PHE A 124 3.91 5.35 -11.39
C PHE A 124 2.69 6.27 -11.43
N GLU A 125 1.67 5.88 -12.18
CA GLU A 125 0.32 6.40 -11.96
C GLU A 125 -0.23 5.79 -10.67
N LEU A 126 -1.10 6.53 -9.96
CA LEU A 126 -1.69 6.07 -8.71
C LEU A 126 -3.19 6.30 -8.71
N GLU A 127 -3.92 5.25 -8.39
CA GLU A 127 -5.37 5.27 -8.16
C GLU A 127 -5.68 4.73 -6.76
N ARG A 128 -6.77 5.25 -6.16
CA ARG A 128 -7.31 4.74 -4.89
C ARG A 128 -8.76 4.31 -5.08
N VAL A 129 -9.13 3.24 -4.41
CA VAL A 129 -10.48 2.69 -4.38
C VAL A 129 -10.90 2.48 -2.94
N TRP A 130 -12.03 3.05 -2.56
CA TRP A 130 -12.57 2.88 -1.23
C TRP A 130 -13.36 1.58 -1.08
N GLU A 131 -13.29 0.97 0.10
CA GLU A 131 -14.12 -0.18 0.48
C GLU A 131 -15.60 0.11 0.24
N TYR A 132 -16.07 1.32 0.60
CA TYR A 132 -17.44 1.78 0.37
C TYR A 132 -17.85 1.67 -1.10
N ASP A 133 -17.00 2.13 -2.01
CA ASP A 133 -17.30 2.13 -3.44
C ASP A 133 -17.33 0.71 -4.01
N LEU A 134 -16.47 -0.17 -3.54
CA LEU A 134 -16.50 -1.58 -3.94
C LEU A 134 -17.76 -2.30 -3.46
N LYS A 135 -18.31 -1.91 -2.30
CA LYS A 135 -19.53 -2.51 -1.75
C LYS A 135 -20.81 -1.93 -2.35
N ASN A 136 -20.85 -0.63 -2.60
CA ASN A 136 -22.09 0.08 -2.95
C ASN A 136 -22.15 0.54 -4.41
N ASN A 137 -21.01 0.71 -5.07
CA ASN A 137 -20.87 1.28 -6.41
C ASN A 137 -20.03 0.38 -7.34
N TYR A 138 -20.09 -0.94 -7.17
CA TYR A 138 -19.24 -1.92 -7.86
C TYR A 138 -19.24 -1.75 -9.38
N GLU A 139 -20.41 -1.70 -10.02
CA GLU A 139 -20.51 -1.58 -11.47
C GLU A 139 -19.98 -0.22 -11.99
N GLU A 140 -20.11 0.83 -11.20
CA GLU A 140 -19.55 2.14 -11.49
C GLU A 140 -18.02 2.11 -11.47
N GLN A 141 -17.42 1.51 -10.43
CA GLN A 141 -15.99 1.32 -10.34
C GLN A 141 -15.47 0.44 -11.48
N LYS A 142 -16.18 -0.61 -11.83
CA LYS A 142 -15.83 -1.49 -12.95
C LYS A 142 -15.82 -0.72 -14.28
N LYS A 143 -16.82 0.14 -14.56
CA LYS A 143 -16.82 1.02 -15.72
C LYS A 143 -15.67 2.02 -15.70
N ARG A 144 -15.38 2.61 -14.54
CA ARG A 144 -14.27 3.53 -14.33
C ARG A 144 -12.93 2.87 -14.71
N PHE A 145 -12.65 1.70 -14.17
CA PHE A 145 -11.41 0.97 -14.46
C PHE A 145 -11.33 0.49 -15.90
N LYS A 146 -12.42 0.02 -16.50
CA LYS A 146 -12.47 -0.28 -17.94
C LYS A 146 -12.07 0.94 -18.80
N LYS A 147 -12.46 2.14 -18.41
CA LYS A 147 -12.11 3.38 -19.12
C LYS A 147 -10.64 3.77 -18.90
N LEU A 148 -10.15 3.68 -17.66
CA LEU A 148 -8.76 4.03 -17.30
C LEU A 148 -7.74 3.09 -17.96
N LEU A 149 -8.10 1.84 -18.15
CA LEU A 149 -7.19 0.77 -18.60
C LEU A 149 -7.27 0.47 -20.11
N LYS A 150 -8.14 1.19 -20.83
CA LYS A 150 -8.13 1.21 -22.31
C LYS A 150 -6.96 2.06 -22.81
#